data_e888885fb041e8b25e1f1f9b1fb87111
#
_entry.id   e888885fb041e8b25e1f1f9b1fb87111
#
_cell.length_a   1.000
_cell.length_b   1.000
_cell.length_c   1.000
_cell.angle_alpha   90.00
_cell.angle_beta   90.00
_cell.angle_gamma   90.00
#
_symmetry.space_group_name_H-M   'P 1'
#
loop_
_entity.id
_entity.type
_entity.pdbx_description
1 polymer ?
#
loop_
_entity_poly.entity_id
_entity_poly.type
_entity_poly.pdbx_seq_one_letter_code
_entity_poly.pdbx_strand_id
1 'polypeptide(L)'
;IKPMFDIETRYYLRLNVADHPGVLAQISKILGNHQISISSVIQKEVDSMTQTAEVVIMTHPAQEKAMQQALDELTHLTTVKEISNFIRVENI
;
A
#
# COMPACT_ATOMS: atom_id res chain seq x y z
N ILE A 1 25.25 -4.49 -12.60
CA ILE A 1 24.42 -3.60 -11.77
C ILE A 1 23.01 -3.55 -12.35
N LYS A 2 22.03 -3.90 -11.53
CA LYS A 2 20.64 -3.82 -11.96
C LYS A 2 20.16 -2.37 -12.00
N PRO A 3 19.36 -1.99 -13.02
CA PRO A 3 18.69 -0.70 -12.98
C PRO A 3 17.83 -0.56 -11.73
N MET A 4 17.61 0.67 -11.29
CA MET A 4 16.80 0.95 -10.09
C MET A 4 15.43 0.27 -10.16
N PHE A 5 14.79 0.24 -11.31
CA PHE A 5 13.44 -0.33 -11.46
C PHE A 5 13.40 -1.84 -11.32
N ASP A 6 14.54 -2.52 -11.47
CA ASP A 6 14.60 -3.98 -11.35
C ASP A 6 15.02 -4.44 -9.95
N ILE A 7 15.34 -3.51 -9.07
CA ILE A 7 15.69 -3.83 -7.69
C ILE A 7 14.42 -4.18 -6.92
N GLU A 8 14.47 -5.27 -6.19
CA GLU A 8 13.37 -5.69 -5.34
C GLU A 8 13.68 -5.35 -3.90
N THR A 9 12.73 -4.71 -3.24
CA THR A 9 12.85 -4.36 -1.84
C THR A 9 11.46 -4.39 -1.18
N ARG A 10 11.44 -4.38 0.14
CA ARG A 10 10.19 -4.32 0.88
C ARG A 10 9.73 -2.87 0.97
N TYR A 11 8.41 -2.70 1.10
CA TYR A 11 7.81 -1.38 1.23
C TYR A 11 6.91 -1.33 2.44
N TYR A 12 6.88 -0.17 3.07
CA TYR A 12 5.98 0.17 4.16
C TYR A 12 5.06 1.27 3.65
N LEU A 13 3.76 1.02 3.77
CA LEU A 13 2.74 1.97 3.33
C LEU A 13 1.83 2.31 4.50
N ARG A 14 1.57 3.59 4.69
CA ARG A 14 0.57 4.06 5.62
C ARG A 14 -0.49 4.82 4.84
N LEU A 15 -1.72 4.34 4.89
CA LEU A 15 -2.82 4.89 4.11
C LEU A 15 -3.94 5.34 5.05
N ASN A 16 -4.61 6.42 4.66
CA ASN A 16 -5.85 6.83 5.32
C ASN A 16 -6.98 6.52 4.35
N VAL A 17 -7.90 5.66 4.76
CA VAL A 17 -8.93 5.12 3.88
C VAL A 17 -10.32 5.29 4.48
N ALA A 18 -11.33 5.27 3.62
CA ALA A 18 -12.71 5.28 4.09
C ALA A 18 -13.00 4.02 4.88
N ASP A 19 -13.71 4.17 5.99
CA ASP A 19 -14.07 3.03 6.83
C ASP A 19 -15.37 2.42 6.35
N HIS A 20 -15.27 1.51 5.39
CA HIS A 20 -16.41 0.69 5.00
C HIS A 20 -15.95 -0.63 4.39
N PRO A 21 -16.87 -1.60 4.31
CA PRO A 21 -16.50 -2.94 3.83
C PRO A 21 -15.92 -2.92 2.42
N GLY A 22 -14.96 -3.79 2.18
CA GLY A 22 -14.39 -3.99 0.85
C GLY A 22 -13.19 -3.12 0.51
N VAL A 23 -12.85 -2.12 1.33
CA VAL A 23 -11.71 -1.25 1.03
C VAL A 23 -10.40 -2.01 1.01
N LEU A 24 -10.18 -2.86 2.02
CA LEU A 24 -8.94 -3.67 2.05
C LEU A 24 -8.88 -4.63 0.87
N ALA A 25 -10.02 -5.15 0.42
CA ALA A 25 -10.06 -6.02 -0.75
C ALA A 25 -9.64 -5.27 -2.01
N GLN A 26 -10.08 -4.02 -2.16
CA GLN A 26 -9.68 -3.18 -3.29
C GLN A 26 -8.18 -2.94 -3.31
N ILE A 27 -7.62 -2.60 -2.15
CA ILE A 27 -6.18 -2.35 -2.01
C ILE A 27 -5.39 -3.61 -2.32
N SER A 28 -5.79 -4.73 -1.74
CA SER A 28 -5.11 -6.01 -1.94
C SER A 28 -5.15 -6.45 -3.40
N LYS A 29 -6.27 -6.22 -4.07
CA LYS A 29 -6.41 -6.56 -5.48
C LYS A 29 -5.43 -5.76 -6.35
N ILE A 30 -5.32 -4.46 -6.09
CA ILE A 30 -4.39 -3.62 -6.85
C ILE A 30 -2.95 -4.11 -6.66
N LEU A 31 -2.56 -4.33 -5.42
CA LEU A 31 -1.20 -4.82 -5.13
C LEU A 31 -0.95 -6.18 -5.81
N GLY A 32 -1.92 -7.09 -5.71
CA GLY A 32 -1.78 -8.41 -6.32
C GLY A 32 -1.69 -8.35 -7.84
N ASN A 33 -2.43 -7.43 -8.47
CA ASN A 33 -2.39 -7.28 -9.92
C ASN A 33 -1.01 -6.84 -10.43
N HIS A 34 -0.22 -6.21 -9.56
CA HIS A 34 1.14 -5.78 -9.88
C HIS A 34 2.19 -6.73 -9.30
N GLN A 35 1.81 -7.94 -8.92
CA GLN A 35 2.72 -8.97 -8.41
C GLN A 35 3.37 -8.55 -7.08
N ILE A 36 2.65 -7.79 -6.27
CA ILE A 36 3.12 -7.36 -4.96
C ILE A 36 2.42 -8.17 -3.90
N SER A 37 3.18 -8.93 -3.12
CA SER A 37 2.64 -9.76 -2.05
C SER A 37 2.68 -9.00 -0.73
N ILE A 38 1.59 -9.07 0.01
CA ILE A 38 1.47 -8.40 1.31
C ILE A 38 2.04 -9.30 2.40
N SER A 39 2.96 -8.77 3.18
CA SER A 39 3.55 -9.46 4.33
C SER A 39 2.70 -9.29 5.58
N SER A 40 2.22 -8.08 5.82
CA SER A 40 1.34 -7.82 6.96
C SER A 40 0.45 -6.62 6.71
N VAL A 41 -0.71 -6.61 7.35
CA VAL A 41 -1.66 -5.51 7.32
C VAL A 41 -2.11 -5.25 8.74
N ILE A 42 -2.03 -3.99 9.16
CA ILE A 42 -2.55 -3.55 10.45
C ILE A 42 -3.55 -2.45 10.19
N GLN A 43 -4.79 -2.66 10.61
CA GLN A 43 -5.81 -1.63 10.56
C GLN A 43 -5.95 -1.04 11.95
N LYS A 44 -5.74 0.26 12.06
CA LYS A 44 -5.85 0.96 13.33
C LYS A 44 -7.29 1.41 13.57
N GLU A 45 -7.52 2.00 14.74
CA GLU A 45 -8.86 2.42 15.12
C GLU A 45 -9.44 3.43 14.12
N VAL A 46 -10.76 3.34 13.98
CA VAL A 46 -11.52 4.24 13.11
C VAL A 46 -11.65 5.60 13.78
N ASP A 47 -11.43 6.65 13.00
CA ASP A 47 -11.77 8.01 13.43
C ASP A 47 -13.24 8.22 13.12
N SER A 48 -14.07 8.27 14.17
CA SER A 48 -15.51 8.37 14.01
C SER A 48 -15.96 9.73 13.46
N MET A 49 -15.12 10.77 13.63
CA MET A 49 -15.46 12.10 13.11
C MET A 49 -15.33 12.16 11.59
N THR A 50 -14.28 11.55 11.05
CA THR A 50 -14.04 11.54 9.61
C THR A 50 -14.51 10.28 8.92
N GLN A 51 -14.86 9.24 9.69
CA GLN A 51 -15.22 7.92 9.19
C GLN A 51 -14.11 7.34 8.32
N THR A 52 -12.87 7.51 8.77
CA THR A 52 -11.69 6.97 8.10
C THR A 52 -10.91 6.08 9.05
N ALA A 53 -10.09 5.22 8.48
CA ALA A 53 -9.23 4.33 9.24
C ALA A 53 -7.82 4.42 8.67
N GLU A 54 -6.83 4.24 9.54
CA GLU A 54 -5.45 4.16 9.12
C GLU A 54 -5.10 2.70 8.90
N VAL A 55 -4.52 2.41 7.75
CA VAL A 55 -4.07 1.06 7.38
C VAL A 55 -2.59 1.10 7.13
N VAL A 56 -1.85 0.20 7.79
CA VAL A 56 -0.41 0.06 7.61
C VAL A 56 -0.16 -1.27 6.91
N ILE A 57 0.54 -1.22 5.79
CA ILE A 57 0.82 -2.39 4.96
C ILE A 57 2.33 -2.55 4.81
N MET A 58 2.83 -3.75 5.08
CA MET A 58 4.18 -4.15 4.76
C MET A 58 4.13 -5.15 3.62
N THR A 59 5.01 -5.01 2.64
CA THR A 59 5.06 -5.95 1.52
C THR A 59 6.26 -6.89 1.64
N HIS A 60 6.17 -8.01 0.94
CA HIS A 60 7.36 -8.79 0.60
C HIS A 60 8.15 -8.04 -0.47
N PRO A 61 9.40 -8.45 -0.78
CA PRO A 61 10.17 -7.74 -1.80
C PRO A 61 9.41 -7.64 -3.12
N ALA A 62 9.41 -6.47 -3.70
CA ALA A 62 8.72 -6.18 -4.96
C ALA A 62 9.56 -5.20 -5.77
N GLN A 63 9.31 -5.19 -7.08
CA GLN A 63 10.02 -4.28 -7.98
C GLN A 63 9.53 -2.85 -7.80
N GLU A 64 10.43 -1.89 -7.88
CA GLU A 64 10.11 -0.47 -7.77
C GLU A 64 9.07 -0.05 -8.81
N LYS A 65 9.24 -0.51 -10.05
CA LYS A 65 8.30 -0.18 -11.11
C LYS A 65 6.89 -0.65 -10.78
N ALA A 66 6.75 -1.88 -10.30
CA ALA A 66 5.45 -2.43 -9.93
C ALA A 66 4.83 -1.63 -8.79
N MET A 67 5.63 -1.26 -7.80
CA MET A 67 5.15 -0.48 -6.67
C MET A 67 4.68 0.91 -7.09
N GLN A 68 5.43 1.58 -7.99
CA GLN A 68 5.04 2.90 -8.48
C GLN A 68 3.71 2.83 -9.23
N GLN A 69 3.52 1.80 -10.06
CA GLN A 69 2.26 1.62 -10.79
C GLN A 69 1.09 1.36 -9.82
N ALA A 70 1.33 0.53 -8.80
CA ALA A 70 0.30 0.24 -7.80
C ALA A 70 -0.07 1.50 -7.01
N LEU A 71 0.92 2.30 -6.61
CA LEU A 71 0.67 3.56 -5.89
C LEU A 71 -0.19 4.50 -6.73
N ASP A 72 0.09 4.60 -8.02
CA ASP A 72 -0.70 5.45 -8.90
C ASP A 72 -2.17 5.00 -8.91
N GLU A 73 -2.42 3.70 -9.02
CA GLU A 73 -3.78 3.17 -9.00
C GLU A 73 -4.45 3.40 -7.63
N LEU A 74 -3.70 3.23 -6.54
CA LEU A 74 -4.24 3.45 -5.20
C LEU A 74 -4.71 4.90 -5.02
N THR A 75 -3.94 5.86 -5.54
CA THR A 75 -4.31 7.27 -5.39
C THR A 75 -5.58 7.62 -6.16
N HIS A 76 -5.96 6.81 -7.14
CA HIS A 76 -7.17 7.04 -7.93
C HIS A 76 -8.42 6.39 -7.33
N LEU A 77 -8.28 5.59 -6.28
CA LEU A 77 -9.43 5.04 -5.57
C LEU A 77 -10.07 6.12 -4.71
N THR A 78 -11.40 6.29 -4.85
CA THR A 78 -12.11 7.25 -4.02
C THR A 78 -12.09 6.89 -2.55
N THR A 79 -11.92 5.60 -2.24
CA THR A 79 -11.86 5.10 -0.88
C THR A 79 -10.51 5.32 -0.22
N VAL A 80 -9.44 5.58 -0.98
CA VAL A 80 -8.14 5.93 -0.44
C VAL A 80 -8.08 7.46 -0.36
N LYS A 81 -8.09 8.00 0.87
CA LYS A 81 -8.12 9.44 1.08
C LYS A 81 -6.73 10.04 1.00
N GLU A 82 -5.73 9.33 1.49
CA GLU A 82 -4.36 9.82 1.52
C GLU A 82 -3.38 8.67 1.67
N ILE A 83 -2.24 8.78 1.01
CA ILE A 83 -1.09 7.93 1.29
C ILE A 83 -0.16 8.75 2.17
N SER A 84 -0.20 8.49 3.48
CA SER A 84 0.52 9.30 4.46
C SER A 84 2.00 9.06 4.43
N ASN A 85 2.42 7.81 4.22
CA ASN A 85 3.82 7.44 4.16
C ASN A 85 4.04 6.34 3.14
N PHE A 86 5.20 6.41 2.48
CA PHE A 86 5.67 5.36 1.61
C PHE A 86 7.17 5.26 1.80
N ILE A 87 7.63 4.14 2.35
CA ILE A 87 9.03 3.98 2.73
C ILE A 87 9.57 2.68 2.18
N ARG A 88 10.75 2.73 1.56
CA ARG A 88 11.50 1.54 1.21
C ARG A 88 12.16 0.98 2.45
N VAL A 89 11.99 -0.31 2.66
CA VAL A 89 12.61 -1.00 3.79
C VAL A 89 13.67 -1.93 3.23
N GLU A 90 14.93 -1.54 3.42
CA GLU A 90 16.03 -2.35 2.94
C GLU A 90 16.30 -3.52 3.89
N ASN A 91 16.57 -4.68 3.30
CA ASN A 91 17.06 -5.81 4.07
C ASN A 91 18.55 -5.64 4.25
N ILE A 92 18.95 -5.52 5.47
CA ILE A 92 20.36 -5.43 5.83
C ILE A 92 20.85 -6.79 6.30
#